data_4016a04c41be33c7f28124dc4ee122a7
#
_entry.id   4016a04c41be33c7f28124dc4ee122a7
#
_cell.length_a   1.000
_cell.length_b   1.000
_cell.length_c   1.000
_cell.angle_alpha   90.00
_cell.angle_beta   90.00
_cell.angle_gamma   90.00
#
_symmetry.space_group_name_H-M   'P 1'
#
loop_
_entity.id
_entity.type
_entity.pdbx_description
1 polymer ?
#
loop_
_entity_poly.entity_id
_entity_poly.type
_entity_poly.pdbx_seq_one_letter_code
_entity_poly.pdbx_strand_id
1 'polypeptide(L)'
;MKHQHDERAKKAVLNRLSRAIGHLEAVKQMVIDDEDCAQVLIQLAAVKSALNNTGKIILKDHIDHCIVQALEQHDEETIEALKKAIDKII
;
A
#
# COMPACT_ATOMS: atom_id res chain seq x y z
N MET A 1 4.97 -18.23 10.65
CA MET A 1 4.77 -17.45 11.88
C MET A 1 3.95 -16.22 11.61
N LYS A 2 3.00 -15.95 12.46
CA LYS A 2 2.12 -14.80 12.26
C LYS A 2 2.82 -13.51 12.66
N HIS A 3 2.75 -12.51 11.80
CA HIS A 3 3.15 -11.16 12.16
C HIS A 3 2.07 -10.59 13.07
N GLN A 4 2.49 -10.17 14.25
CA GLN A 4 1.57 -9.52 15.17
C GLN A 4 1.62 -8.03 14.90
N HIS A 5 0.59 -7.54 14.24
CA HIS A 5 0.41 -6.11 14.05
C HIS A 5 -0.53 -5.59 15.12
N ASP A 6 -0.29 -4.36 15.55
CA ASP A 6 -1.25 -3.63 16.35
C ASP A 6 -2.56 -3.57 15.55
N GLU A 7 -3.66 -3.94 16.19
CA GLU A 7 -4.98 -3.92 15.57
C GLU A 7 -5.38 -2.53 15.09
N ARG A 8 -4.93 -1.48 15.77
CA ARG A 8 -5.16 -0.10 15.32
C ARG A 8 -4.43 0.21 14.03
N ALA A 9 -3.19 -0.21 13.92
CA ALA A 9 -2.40 -0.01 12.71
C ALA A 9 -3.01 -0.76 11.55
N LYS A 10 -3.42 -1.99 11.77
CA LYS A 10 -4.10 -2.81 10.76
C LYS A 10 -5.38 -2.15 10.30
N LYS A 11 -6.21 -1.69 11.24
CA LYS A 11 -7.48 -1.03 10.94
C LYS A 11 -7.26 0.25 10.13
N ALA A 12 -6.24 1.03 10.50
CA ALA A 12 -5.91 2.25 9.77
C ALA A 12 -5.52 1.96 8.32
N VAL A 13 -4.72 0.92 8.08
CA VAL A 13 -4.34 0.49 6.73
C VAL A 13 -5.57 0.02 5.95
N LEU A 14 -6.42 -0.80 6.57
CA LEU A 14 -7.64 -1.28 5.93
C LEU A 14 -8.58 -0.14 5.55
N ASN A 15 -8.71 0.87 6.41
CA ASN A 15 -9.51 2.06 6.12
C ASN A 15 -8.95 2.85 4.94
N ARG A 16 -7.62 2.98 4.87
CA ARG A 16 -6.96 3.65 3.74
C ARG A 16 -7.19 2.90 2.43
N LEU A 17 -7.08 1.58 2.47
CA LEU A 17 -7.33 0.73 1.29
C LEU A 17 -8.78 0.83 0.86
N SER A 18 -9.72 0.79 1.80
CA SER A 18 -11.15 0.92 1.49
C SER A 18 -11.48 2.25 0.85
N ARG A 19 -10.88 3.35 1.32
CA ARG A 19 -11.08 4.67 0.70
C ARG A 19 -10.48 4.73 -0.69
N ALA A 20 -9.31 4.13 -0.90
CA ALA A 20 -8.69 4.07 -2.22
C ALA A 20 -9.55 3.24 -3.19
N ILE A 21 -10.10 2.12 -2.73
CA ILE A 21 -11.00 1.28 -3.53
C ILE A 21 -12.23 2.09 -3.95
N GLY A 22 -12.87 2.79 -3.02
CA GLY A 22 -14.02 3.64 -3.33
C GLY A 22 -13.67 4.75 -4.31
N HIS A 23 -12.53 5.38 -4.13
CA HIS A 23 -12.05 6.43 -5.03
C HIS A 23 -11.79 5.87 -6.44
N LEU A 24 -11.17 4.69 -6.53
CA LEU A 24 -10.93 4.03 -7.81
C LEU A 24 -12.25 3.65 -8.51
N GLU A 25 -13.24 3.19 -7.76
CA GLU A 25 -14.58 2.94 -8.29
C GLU A 25 -15.18 4.21 -8.89
N ALA A 26 -15.02 5.35 -8.22
CA ALA A 26 -15.48 6.63 -8.73
C ALA A 26 -14.77 7.02 -10.03
N VAL A 27 -13.46 6.77 -10.13
CA VAL A 27 -12.70 7.01 -11.37
C VAL A 27 -13.24 6.14 -12.50
N LYS A 28 -13.49 4.88 -12.20
CA LYS A 28 -14.07 3.94 -13.17
C LYS A 28 -15.40 4.48 -13.70
N GLN A 29 -16.24 4.99 -12.81
CA GLN A 29 -17.53 5.56 -13.21
C GLN A 29 -17.35 6.80 -14.09
N MET A 30 -16.35 7.63 -13.80
CA MET A 30 -16.03 8.79 -14.63
C MET A 30 -15.70 8.36 -16.07
N VAL A 31 -14.94 7.26 -16.22
CA VAL A 31 -14.61 6.71 -17.54
C VAL A 31 -15.87 6.21 -18.24
N ILE A 32 -16.75 5.51 -17.53
CA ILE A 32 -18.02 5.01 -18.06
C ILE A 32 -18.87 6.17 -18.55
N ASP A 33 -18.89 7.28 -17.83
CA ASP A 33 -19.70 8.46 -18.13
C ASP A 33 -19.04 9.41 -19.14
N ASP A 34 -17.90 9.03 -19.71
CA ASP A 34 -17.13 9.83 -20.66
C ASP A 34 -16.81 11.24 -20.14
N GLU A 35 -16.46 11.36 -18.87
CA GLU A 35 -16.10 12.63 -18.29
C GLU A 35 -14.78 13.14 -18.85
N ASP A 36 -14.50 14.42 -18.65
CA ASP A 36 -13.32 15.09 -19.17
C ASP A 36 -12.03 14.34 -18.80
N CYS A 37 -11.20 14.08 -19.81
CA CYS A 37 -9.95 13.31 -19.65
C CYS A 37 -9.04 13.89 -18.58
N ALA A 38 -8.90 15.22 -18.51
CA ALA A 38 -8.05 15.86 -17.54
C ALA A 38 -8.54 15.57 -16.12
N GLN A 39 -9.85 15.62 -15.89
CA GLN A 39 -10.43 15.32 -14.59
C GLN A 39 -10.24 13.85 -14.19
N VAL A 40 -10.41 12.94 -15.15
CA VAL A 40 -10.17 11.51 -14.91
C VAL A 40 -8.72 11.28 -14.48
N LEU A 41 -7.77 11.88 -15.19
CA LEU A 41 -6.34 11.72 -14.88
C LEU A 41 -5.97 12.33 -13.55
N ILE A 42 -6.54 13.49 -13.20
CA ILE A 42 -6.31 14.13 -11.90
C ILE A 42 -6.77 13.21 -10.76
N GLN A 43 -7.96 12.65 -10.89
CA GLN A 43 -8.51 11.73 -9.89
C GLN A 43 -7.72 10.43 -9.81
N LEU A 44 -7.31 9.89 -10.95
CA LEU A 44 -6.47 8.69 -10.96
C LEU A 44 -5.11 8.94 -10.29
N ALA A 45 -4.51 10.11 -10.54
CA ALA A 45 -3.27 10.49 -9.87
C ALA A 45 -3.44 10.55 -8.36
N ALA A 46 -4.59 11.03 -7.88
CA ALA A 46 -4.89 11.06 -6.45
C ALA A 46 -4.99 9.65 -5.86
N VAL A 47 -5.63 8.72 -6.57
CA VAL A 47 -5.68 7.30 -6.15
C VAL A 47 -4.28 6.71 -6.09
N LYS A 48 -3.48 6.95 -7.10
CA LYS A 48 -2.09 6.49 -7.16
C LYS A 48 -1.28 6.98 -5.95
N SER A 49 -1.40 8.27 -5.62
CA SER A 49 -0.73 8.85 -4.47
C SER A 49 -1.20 8.23 -3.15
N ALA A 50 -2.51 8.01 -3.01
CA ALA A 50 -3.08 7.38 -1.82
C ALA A 50 -2.55 5.96 -1.65
N LEU A 51 -2.46 5.18 -2.72
CA LEU A 51 -1.92 3.82 -2.69
C LEU A 51 -0.43 3.82 -2.37
N ASN A 52 0.32 4.74 -2.95
CA ASN A 52 1.75 4.86 -2.66
C ASN A 52 1.99 5.18 -1.19
N ASN A 53 1.23 6.11 -0.63
CA ASN A 53 1.33 6.46 0.80
C ASN A 53 0.93 5.29 1.69
N THR A 54 -0.10 4.55 1.32
CA THR A 54 -0.50 3.34 2.06
C THR A 54 0.61 2.30 2.03
N GLY A 55 1.26 2.12 0.87
CA GLY A 55 2.40 1.22 0.74
C GLY A 55 3.54 1.59 1.68
N LYS A 56 3.84 2.88 1.80
CA LYS A 56 4.88 3.37 2.71
C LYS A 56 4.53 3.10 4.18
N ILE A 57 3.27 3.24 4.55
CA ILE A 57 2.80 2.95 5.91
C ILE A 57 2.95 1.46 6.22
N ILE A 58 2.54 0.60 5.28
CA ILE A 58 2.68 -0.85 5.42
C ILE A 58 4.16 -1.21 5.57
N LEU A 59 5.02 -0.63 4.73
CA LEU A 59 6.44 -0.86 4.78
C LEU A 59 7.03 -0.49 6.14
N LYS A 60 6.65 0.67 6.67
CA LYS A 60 7.13 1.14 7.97
C LYS A 60 6.75 0.16 9.07
N ASP A 61 5.51 -0.33 9.08
CA ASP A 61 5.05 -1.30 10.08
C ASP A 61 5.82 -2.62 9.96
N HIS A 62 6.07 -3.08 8.73
CA HIS A 62 6.75 -4.34 8.47
C HIS A 62 8.25 -4.29 8.75
N ILE A 63 8.89 -3.14 8.59
CA ILE A 63 10.32 -3.01 8.88
C ILE A 63 10.63 -3.43 10.31
N ASP A 64 9.81 -2.98 11.27
CA ASP A 64 10.07 -3.27 12.67
C ASP A 64 9.90 -4.75 13.02
N HIS A 65 9.03 -5.46 12.33
CA HIS A 65 8.72 -6.86 12.64
C HIS A 65 9.44 -7.85 11.73
N CYS A 66 9.35 -7.63 10.42
CA CYS A 66 9.86 -8.60 9.46
C CYS A 66 11.37 -8.59 9.33
N ILE A 67 11.98 -7.42 9.33
CA ILE A 67 13.45 -7.31 9.20
C ILE A 67 14.14 -7.86 10.45
N VAL A 68 13.68 -7.44 11.63
CA VAL A 68 14.27 -7.90 12.88
C VAL A 68 14.17 -9.41 12.99
N GLN A 69 13.01 -9.95 12.68
CA GLN A 69 12.77 -11.40 12.72
C GLN A 69 13.64 -12.15 11.70
N ALA A 70 13.75 -11.64 10.48
CA ALA A 70 14.58 -12.25 9.45
C ALA A 70 16.06 -12.24 9.84
N LEU A 71 16.52 -11.14 10.45
CA LEU A 71 17.90 -11.05 10.94
C LEU A 71 18.17 -12.04 12.08
N GLU A 72 17.24 -12.18 13.00
CA GLU A 72 17.37 -13.13 14.11
C GLU A 72 17.41 -14.57 13.63
N GLN A 73 16.68 -14.88 12.58
CA GLN A 73 16.59 -16.23 12.00
C GLN A 73 17.60 -16.46 10.88
N HIS A 74 18.42 -15.48 10.55
CA HIS A 74 19.36 -15.54 9.43
C HIS A 74 18.67 -15.90 8.10
N ASP A 75 17.46 -15.37 7.90
CA ASP A 75 16.66 -15.66 6.72
C ASP A 75 16.98 -14.67 5.59
N GLU A 76 18.03 -15.01 4.83
CA GLU A 76 18.49 -14.17 3.73
C GLU A 76 17.50 -14.05 2.59
N GLU A 77 16.71 -15.10 2.33
CA GLU A 77 15.68 -15.07 1.29
C GLU A 77 14.60 -14.04 1.59
N THR A 78 14.15 -13.99 2.83
CA THR A 78 13.16 -13.00 3.25
C THR A 78 13.72 -11.58 3.15
N ILE A 79 14.97 -11.38 3.53
CA ILE A 79 15.63 -10.07 3.43
C ILE A 79 15.69 -9.62 1.97
N GLU A 80 16.10 -10.50 1.05
CA GLU A 80 16.17 -10.17 -0.38
C GLU A 80 14.80 -9.89 -0.97
N ALA A 81 13.79 -10.67 -0.60
CA ALA A 81 12.41 -10.44 -1.04
C ALA A 81 11.90 -9.07 -0.58
N LEU A 82 12.22 -8.69 0.66
CA LEU A 82 11.82 -7.40 1.22
C LEU A 82 12.51 -6.24 0.50
N LYS A 83 13.79 -6.37 0.19
CA LYS A 83 14.51 -5.36 -0.59
C LYS A 83 13.86 -5.11 -1.95
N LYS A 84 13.48 -6.17 -2.65
CA LYS A 84 12.78 -6.06 -3.93
C LYS A 84 11.43 -5.38 -3.79
N ALA A 85 10.70 -5.71 -2.73
CA ALA A 85 9.40 -5.09 -2.46
C ALA A 85 9.55 -3.58 -2.16
N ILE A 86 10.57 -3.20 -1.41
CA ILE A 86 10.87 -1.80 -1.11
C ILE A 86 11.12 -1.02 -2.39
N ASP A 87 11.91 -1.57 -3.31
CA ASP A 87 12.23 -0.93 -4.59
C ASP A 87 10.97 -0.68 -5.43
N LYS A 88 9.97 -1.54 -5.32
CA LYS A 88 8.73 -1.40 -6.07
C LYS A 88 7.81 -0.33 -5.48
N ILE A 89 7.89 -0.10 -4.17
CA ILE A 89 7.02 0.87 -3.48
C ILE A 89 7.60 2.28 -3.52
N ILE A 90 8.90 2.40 -3.49
CA ILE A 90 9.58 3.69 -3.54
C ILE A 90 9.86 4.10 -4.98
#